data_ce4151a5da525452a2d503ddd1532888
#
_entry.id   ce4151a5da525452a2d503ddd1532888
#
_cell.length_a   1.000
_cell.length_b   1.000
_cell.length_c   1.000
_cell.angle_alpha   90.00
_cell.angle_beta   90.00
_cell.angle_gamma   90.00
#
_symmetry.space_group_name_H-M   'P 1'
#
loop_
_entity.id
_entity.type
_entity.pdbx_description
1 polymer ?
#
loop_
_entity_poly.entity_id
_entity_poly.type
_entity_poly.pdbx_seq_one_letter_code
_entity_poly.pdbx_strand_id
1 'polypeptide(L)'
;MYKRQDLGSAGSLTISDNQGNSSSATATGTIQLGPYANNTNVQITTSNDDDANCSSSSGPLTQEYCATTLVDCAVGPVSSSYCYGNGDTTQFEYVSSDGSPLNLTIDSGLIEAGWDIIIITDTDGSILFQGDNGGDLTGLSFQSSGDTIYLGFQTDGSVSCASSSTYAGGIDWTVACATCTNPSAEYTVIDDCANGDQFLIDVNITSMGLSLIHISSPRD
;
A
#
# COMPACT_ATOMS: atom_id res chain seq x y z
N MET A 1 -50.90 19.43 33.38
CA MET A 1 -49.77 18.87 34.16
C MET A 1 -48.95 17.99 33.19
N TYR A 2 -47.89 18.54 32.58
CA TYR A 2 -47.05 17.77 31.68
C TYR A 2 -46.10 16.89 32.52
N LYS A 3 -46.26 15.57 32.43
CA LYS A 3 -45.26 14.65 32.94
C LYS A 3 -43.96 14.84 32.11
N ARG A 4 -42.91 15.33 32.76
CA ARG A 4 -41.58 15.28 32.22
C ARG A 4 -41.27 13.78 32.10
N GLN A 5 -41.21 13.25 30.88
CA GLN A 5 -40.63 11.95 30.64
C GLN A 5 -39.15 12.09 30.97
N ASP A 6 -38.71 11.39 31.99
CA ASP A 6 -37.31 11.22 32.29
C ASP A 6 -36.77 10.38 31.14
N LEU A 7 -35.93 10.96 30.29
CA LEU A 7 -35.19 10.22 29.27
C LEU A 7 -34.11 9.43 30.03
N GLY A 8 -34.51 8.30 30.60
CA GLY A 8 -33.58 7.38 31.24
C GLY A 8 -32.47 7.04 30.28
N SER A 9 -31.24 7.04 30.76
CA SER A 9 -30.11 6.45 30.02
C SER A 9 -30.44 4.98 29.80
N ALA A 10 -30.15 4.46 28.59
CA ALA A 10 -30.24 3.03 28.32
C ALA A 10 -29.42 2.26 29.36
N GLY A 11 -29.98 1.18 29.90
CA GLY A 11 -29.30 0.31 30.85
C GLY A 11 -28.13 -0.44 30.16
N SER A 12 -28.37 -0.86 28.93
CA SER A 12 -27.37 -1.48 28.06
C SER A 12 -27.73 -1.33 26.58
N LEU A 13 -26.73 -1.47 25.75
CA LEU A 13 -26.85 -1.53 24.29
C LEU A 13 -26.29 -2.85 23.79
N THR A 14 -26.97 -3.49 22.85
CA THR A 14 -26.44 -4.57 22.06
C THR A 14 -25.87 -4.02 20.75
N ILE A 15 -24.61 -4.35 20.44
CA ILE A 15 -23.92 -4.04 19.19
C ILE A 15 -23.74 -5.37 18.48
N SER A 16 -24.27 -5.47 17.25
CA SER A 16 -24.18 -6.68 16.43
C SER A 16 -23.76 -6.32 15.01
N ASP A 17 -23.22 -7.29 14.29
CA ASP A 17 -22.89 -7.17 12.89
C ASP A 17 -23.64 -8.19 12.03
N ASN A 18 -23.53 -8.02 10.71
CA ASN A 18 -24.10 -8.95 9.72
C ASN A 18 -23.25 -10.22 9.52
N GLN A 19 -22.13 -10.39 10.26
CA GLN A 19 -21.25 -11.56 10.21
C GLN A 19 -21.49 -12.51 11.42
N GLY A 20 -22.40 -12.15 12.32
CA GLY A 20 -22.77 -12.96 13.46
C GLY A 20 -22.01 -12.65 14.75
N ASN A 21 -21.20 -11.59 14.79
CA ASN A 21 -20.59 -11.13 16.02
C ASN A 21 -21.54 -10.19 16.78
N SER A 22 -21.49 -10.25 18.09
CA SER A 22 -22.19 -9.28 18.94
C SER A 22 -21.40 -9.00 20.22
N SER A 23 -21.64 -7.81 20.78
CA SER A 23 -21.09 -7.34 22.03
C SER A 23 -22.12 -6.46 22.75
N SER A 24 -21.91 -6.15 24.03
CA SER A 24 -22.78 -5.24 24.78
C SER A 24 -21.99 -4.11 25.41
N ALA A 25 -22.66 -2.96 25.57
CA ALA A 25 -22.13 -1.79 26.24
C ALA A 25 -23.07 -1.33 27.34
N THR A 26 -22.53 -1.06 28.54
CA THR A 26 -23.28 -0.47 29.67
C THR A 26 -22.82 0.94 29.99
N ALA A 27 -21.85 1.47 29.25
CA ALA A 27 -21.32 2.82 29.36
C ALA A 27 -20.81 3.31 27.99
N THR A 28 -20.62 4.61 27.86
CA THR A 28 -19.95 5.20 26.69
C THR A 28 -18.49 4.77 26.63
N GLY A 29 -17.99 4.43 25.45
CA GLY A 29 -16.63 3.98 25.24
C GLY A 29 -16.42 3.39 23.85
N THR A 30 -15.24 2.81 23.61
CA THR A 30 -14.91 2.13 22.37
C THR A 30 -15.03 0.62 22.55
N ILE A 31 -15.69 -0.04 21.61
CA ILE A 31 -15.82 -1.49 21.53
C ILE A 31 -15.24 -1.95 20.21
N GLN A 32 -14.44 -3.01 20.24
CA GLN A 32 -13.93 -3.66 19.02
C GLN A 32 -14.79 -4.87 18.70
N LEU A 33 -15.17 -5.00 17.42
CA LEU A 33 -15.78 -6.18 16.84
C LEU A 33 -14.85 -6.77 15.78
N GLY A 34 -14.96 -8.04 15.52
CA GLY A 34 -14.11 -8.78 14.59
C GLY A 34 -13.18 -9.77 15.32
N PRO A 35 -12.13 -10.30 14.65
CA PRO A 35 -11.58 -9.81 13.38
C PRO A 35 -12.46 -10.14 12.17
N TYR A 36 -12.35 -9.32 11.13
CA TYR A 36 -12.99 -9.55 9.82
C TYR A 36 -11.91 -9.79 8.77
N ALA A 37 -12.19 -10.68 7.82
CA ALA A 37 -11.35 -10.81 6.64
C ALA A 37 -11.45 -9.54 5.77
N ASN A 38 -10.37 -9.17 5.11
CA ASN A 38 -10.39 -8.09 4.12
C ASN A 38 -11.45 -8.37 3.04
N ASN A 39 -11.99 -7.34 2.43
CA ASN A 39 -13.11 -7.38 1.47
C ASN A 39 -14.45 -7.88 2.06
N THR A 40 -14.52 -8.11 3.36
CA THR A 40 -15.81 -8.43 4.00
C THR A 40 -16.63 -7.16 4.14
N ASN A 41 -17.86 -7.19 3.62
CA ASN A 41 -18.82 -6.11 3.84
C ASN A 41 -19.45 -6.28 5.21
N VAL A 42 -19.09 -5.41 6.15
CA VAL A 42 -19.58 -5.40 7.51
C VAL A 42 -20.58 -4.27 7.71
N GLN A 43 -21.71 -4.57 8.29
CA GLN A 43 -22.69 -3.59 8.73
C GLN A 43 -22.93 -3.76 10.23
N ILE A 44 -22.75 -2.69 10.98
CA ILE A 44 -22.93 -2.68 12.44
C ILE A 44 -24.32 -2.15 12.76
N THR A 45 -25.04 -2.85 13.65
CA THR A 45 -26.30 -2.40 14.22
C THR A 45 -26.14 -2.24 15.73
N THR A 46 -26.55 -1.10 16.25
CA THR A 46 -26.59 -0.81 17.68
C THR A 46 -28.04 -0.68 18.10
N SER A 47 -28.49 -1.46 19.06
CA SER A 47 -29.85 -1.45 19.59
C SER A 47 -29.86 -1.22 21.08
N ASN A 48 -30.87 -0.47 21.55
CA ASN A 48 -31.11 -0.31 22.97
C ASN A 48 -31.85 -1.55 23.51
N ASP A 49 -31.32 -2.17 24.57
CA ASP A 49 -31.91 -3.38 25.15
C ASP A 49 -33.23 -3.11 25.88
N ASP A 50 -33.46 -1.87 26.32
CA ASP A 50 -34.72 -1.44 26.98
C ASP A 50 -35.82 -1.04 25.99
N ASP A 51 -35.45 -0.69 24.73
CA ASP A 51 -36.40 -0.32 23.67
C ASP A 51 -35.87 -0.72 22.30
N ALA A 52 -36.36 -1.82 21.76
CA ALA A 52 -35.99 -2.35 20.47
C ALA A 52 -36.28 -1.43 19.26
N ASN A 53 -37.12 -0.39 19.44
CA ASN A 53 -37.34 0.62 18.40
C ASN A 53 -36.20 1.66 18.32
N CYS A 54 -35.37 1.72 19.35
CA CYS A 54 -34.21 2.59 19.39
C CYS A 54 -32.99 1.87 18.89
N SER A 55 -32.78 1.84 17.57
CA SER A 55 -31.62 1.24 16.92
C SER A 55 -31.02 2.15 15.86
N SER A 56 -29.75 1.97 15.61
CA SER A 56 -29.00 2.65 14.58
C SER A 56 -28.12 1.65 13.84
N SER A 57 -27.97 1.81 12.53
CA SER A 57 -27.10 0.98 11.72
C SER A 57 -26.07 1.83 11.00
N SER A 58 -24.85 1.32 10.87
CA SER A 58 -23.83 1.89 9.99
C SER A 58 -24.23 1.67 8.53
N GLY A 59 -23.66 2.45 7.62
CA GLY A 59 -23.53 2.03 6.22
C GLY A 59 -22.61 0.80 6.11
N PRO A 60 -22.41 0.26 4.90
CA PRO A 60 -21.43 -0.81 4.68
C PRO A 60 -20.03 -0.30 5.01
N LEU A 61 -19.30 -1.10 5.79
CA LEU A 61 -17.91 -0.87 6.18
C LEU A 61 -17.10 -1.99 5.56
N THR A 62 -16.09 -1.66 4.80
CA THR A 62 -15.15 -2.63 4.23
C THR A 62 -13.73 -2.11 4.37
N GLN A 63 -12.79 -3.04 4.51
CA GLN A 63 -11.36 -2.79 4.39
C GLN A 63 -10.84 -3.74 3.31
N GLU A 64 -10.32 -3.22 2.23
CA GLU A 64 -9.89 -4.04 1.11
C GLU A 64 -8.60 -4.80 1.43
N TYR A 65 -7.66 -4.16 2.12
CA TYR A 65 -6.37 -4.76 2.50
C TYR A 65 -5.89 -4.22 3.85
N CYS A 66 -4.98 -4.95 4.50
CA CYS A 66 -4.23 -4.41 5.62
C CYS A 66 -3.32 -3.31 5.11
N ALA A 67 -3.55 -2.08 5.56
CA ALA A 67 -3.08 -0.87 4.90
C ALA A 67 -1.55 -0.76 4.80
N THR A 68 -0.79 -1.29 5.76
CA THR A 68 0.65 -1.04 5.83
C THR A 68 1.41 -2.29 6.22
N THR A 69 2.45 -2.63 5.46
CA THR A 69 3.38 -3.71 5.79
C THR A 69 4.69 -3.11 6.31
N LEU A 70 5.05 -3.44 7.55
CA LEU A 70 6.33 -3.03 8.11
C LEU A 70 7.45 -3.91 7.57
N VAL A 71 8.47 -3.29 6.99
CA VAL A 71 9.72 -3.93 6.60
C VAL A 71 10.73 -3.71 7.71
N ASP A 72 10.99 -4.75 8.50
CA ASP A 72 11.97 -4.69 9.59
C ASP A 72 13.39 -4.81 9.02
N CYS A 73 14.12 -3.69 8.99
CA CYS A 73 15.46 -3.60 8.42
C CYS A 73 16.49 -4.48 9.16
N ALA A 74 16.22 -4.84 10.40
CA ALA A 74 17.09 -5.74 11.16
C ALA A 74 16.81 -7.22 10.89
N VAL A 75 15.59 -7.55 10.42
CA VAL A 75 15.17 -8.94 10.13
C VAL A 75 15.42 -9.28 8.66
N GLY A 76 15.12 -8.39 7.74
CA GLY A 76 15.38 -8.57 6.31
C GLY A 76 14.16 -8.33 5.41
N PRO A 77 14.24 -8.79 4.15
CA PRO A 77 13.20 -8.55 3.15
C PRO A 77 11.84 -9.16 3.50
N VAL A 78 10.79 -8.51 3.02
CA VAL A 78 9.42 -9.04 3.02
C VAL A 78 9.05 -9.42 1.59
N SER A 79 8.70 -10.69 1.37
CA SER A 79 8.19 -11.17 0.09
C SER A 79 6.66 -11.25 0.14
N SER A 80 6.03 -10.90 -0.97
CA SER A 80 4.59 -10.87 -1.15
C SER A 80 4.22 -11.45 -2.50
N SER A 81 2.98 -11.95 -2.60
CA SER A 81 2.41 -12.49 -3.84
C SER A 81 0.98 -12.01 -3.96
N TYR A 82 0.55 -11.69 -5.16
CA TYR A 82 -0.81 -11.24 -5.42
C TYR A 82 -1.32 -11.68 -6.79
N CYS A 83 -2.52 -12.25 -6.79
CA CYS A 83 -3.25 -12.58 -8.01
C CYS A 83 -4.33 -11.52 -8.25
N TYR A 84 -4.03 -10.54 -9.10
CA TYR A 84 -4.90 -9.42 -9.41
C TYR A 84 -6.17 -9.87 -10.14
N GLY A 85 -7.26 -9.16 -9.89
CA GLY A 85 -8.58 -9.39 -10.49
C GLY A 85 -8.89 -8.45 -11.66
N ASN A 86 -10.06 -8.64 -12.28
CA ASN A 86 -10.59 -7.69 -13.24
C ASN A 86 -11.11 -6.44 -12.52
N GLY A 87 -10.77 -5.24 -13.02
CA GLY A 87 -11.14 -3.98 -12.40
C GLY A 87 -10.43 -3.74 -11.07
N ASP A 88 -9.27 -4.32 -10.88
CA ASP A 88 -8.50 -4.24 -9.64
C ASP A 88 -7.84 -2.86 -9.48
N THR A 89 -7.97 -2.27 -8.30
CA THR A 89 -7.36 -1.01 -7.91
C THR A 89 -6.63 -1.13 -6.57
N THR A 90 -6.23 -2.34 -6.24
CA THR A 90 -5.51 -2.64 -4.98
C THR A 90 -4.21 -1.88 -4.90
N GLN A 91 -3.88 -1.41 -3.70
CA GLN A 91 -2.60 -0.79 -3.38
C GLN A 91 -2.01 -1.42 -2.13
N PHE A 92 -0.73 -1.75 -2.20
CA PHE A 92 0.09 -2.23 -1.09
C PHE A 92 1.02 -1.12 -0.65
N GLU A 93 1.13 -0.92 0.65
CA GLU A 93 2.03 0.05 1.29
C GLU A 93 3.06 -0.69 2.13
N TYR A 94 4.32 -0.29 1.97
CA TYR A 94 5.45 -0.80 2.75
C TYR A 94 6.16 0.35 3.43
N VAL A 95 6.46 0.19 4.72
CA VAL A 95 7.16 1.19 5.52
C VAL A 95 8.35 0.55 6.20
N SER A 96 9.52 1.18 6.14
CA SER A 96 10.71 0.69 6.83
C SER A 96 10.64 0.94 8.34
N SER A 97 11.25 0.05 9.12
CA SER A 97 11.25 0.15 10.59
C SER A 97 12.17 1.23 11.15
N ASP A 98 13.13 1.71 10.36
CA ASP A 98 14.20 2.60 10.82
C ASP A 98 14.31 3.92 10.02
N GLY A 99 13.34 4.17 9.12
CA GLY A 99 13.34 5.35 8.25
C GLY A 99 14.22 5.24 7.01
N SER A 100 14.83 4.10 6.76
CA SER A 100 15.62 3.86 5.54
C SER A 100 14.75 3.82 4.30
N PRO A 101 15.24 4.25 3.13
CA PRO A 101 14.60 3.98 1.85
C PRO A 101 14.36 2.48 1.63
N LEU A 102 13.34 2.17 0.82
CA LEU A 102 12.96 0.81 0.48
C LEU A 102 13.26 0.52 -0.98
N ASN A 103 13.75 -0.70 -1.25
CA ASN A 103 13.83 -1.28 -2.59
C ASN A 103 12.68 -2.26 -2.77
N LEU A 104 11.87 -2.06 -3.81
CA LEU A 104 10.85 -3.00 -4.27
C LEU A 104 11.34 -3.64 -5.57
N THR A 105 11.39 -4.96 -5.61
CA THR A 105 11.78 -5.73 -6.80
C THR A 105 10.65 -6.69 -7.16
N ILE A 106 10.20 -6.67 -8.40
CA ILE A 106 9.28 -7.67 -8.94
C ILE A 106 10.09 -8.93 -9.27
N ASP A 107 9.88 -9.98 -8.49
CA ASP A 107 10.63 -11.24 -8.62
C ASP A 107 10.13 -12.05 -9.82
N SER A 108 8.82 -12.07 -10.02
CA SER A 108 8.15 -12.66 -11.17
C SER A 108 6.75 -12.08 -11.35
N GLY A 109 6.25 -12.07 -12.58
CA GLY A 109 4.87 -11.70 -12.82
C GLY A 109 4.58 -11.27 -14.25
N LEU A 110 3.41 -11.69 -14.72
CA LEU A 110 2.86 -11.29 -16.01
C LEU A 110 1.58 -10.50 -15.80
N ILE A 111 1.40 -9.47 -16.62
CA ILE A 111 0.20 -8.62 -16.66
C ILE A 111 -0.27 -8.46 -18.10
N GLU A 112 -1.56 -8.19 -18.33
CA GLU A 112 -2.09 -8.03 -19.69
C GLU A 112 -1.52 -6.78 -20.36
N ALA A 113 -0.65 -6.99 -21.37
CA ALA A 113 0.02 -5.89 -22.05
C ALA A 113 -0.97 -4.95 -22.76
N GLY A 114 -0.80 -3.65 -22.51
CA GLY A 114 -1.59 -2.58 -23.12
C GLY A 114 -2.96 -2.33 -22.45
N TRP A 115 -3.34 -3.10 -21.44
CA TRP A 115 -4.64 -2.99 -20.76
C TRP A 115 -4.50 -2.84 -19.25
N ASP A 116 -3.68 -3.67 -18.63
CA ASP A 116 -3.43 -3.66 -17.20
C ASP A 116 -2.10 -3.00 -16.89
N ILE A 117 -2.00 -2.28 -15.79
CA ILE A 117 -0.76 -1.63 -15.36
C ILE A 117 -0.52 -1.80 -13.87
N ILE A 118 0.75 -1.73 -13.49
CA ILE A 118 1.16 -1.44 -12.12
C ILE A 118 1.58 0.01 -11.98
N ILE A 119 1.47 0.53 -10.77
CA ILE A 119 1.89 1.89 -10.40
C ILE A 119 2.77 1.78 -9.16
N ILE A 120 4.02 2.18 -9.29
CA ILE A 120 4.94 2.28 -8.15
C ILE A 120 5.04 3.75 -7.75
N THR A 121 4.76 4.03 -6.49
CA THR A 121 4.72 5.41 -5.97
C THR A 121 5.73 5.56 -4.83
N ASP A 122 6.42 6.68 -4.83
CA ASP A 122 7.41 7.06 -3.82
C ASP A 122 6.76 7.57 -2.53
N THR A 123 7.55 7.74 -1.50
CA THR A 123 7.20 8.31 -0.18
C THR A 123 6.50 9.67 -0.29
N ASP A 124 6.90 10.51 -1.23
CA ASP A 124 6.33 11.84 -1.44
C ASP A 124 5.09 11.86 -2.37
N GLY A 125 4.66 10.68 -2.85
CA GLY A 125 3.54 10.51 -3.77
C GLY A 125 3.92 10.65 -5.25
N SER A 126 5.18 10.87 -5.58
CA SER A 126 5.64 10.87 -6.98
C SER A 126 5.62 9.46 -7.57
N ILE A 127 5.36 9.37 -8.87
CA ILE A 127 5.30 8.08 -9.57
C ILE A 127 6.71 7.69 -10.02
N LEU A 128 7.22 6.58 -9.47
CA LEU A 128 8.48 5.97 -9.88
C LEU A 128 8.32 5.15 -11.16
N PHE A 129 7.16 4.49 -11.31
CA PHE A 129 6.82 3.72 -12.50
C PHE A 129 5.30 3.61 -12.67
N GLN A 130 4.85 3.65 -13.91
CA GLN A 130 3.47 3.38 -14.30
C GLN A 130 3.46 2.70 -15.67
N GLY A 131 2.99 1.46 -15.74
CA GLY A 131 2.93 0.73 -17.00
C GLY A 131 2.86 -0.79 -16.82
N ASP A 132 2.95 -1.48 -17.95
CA ASP A 132 2.89 -2.93 -18.07
C ASP A 132 4.23 -3.59 -18.45
N ASN A 133 5.25 -2.79 -18.77
CA ASN A 133 6.55 -3.27 -19.25
C ASN A 133 6.46 -4.27 -20.41
N GLY A 134 5.45 -4.13 -21.28
CA GLY A 134 5.20 -5.09 -22.37
C GLY A 134 4.63 -6.43 -21.92
N GLY A 135 4.05 -6.48 -20.72
CA GLY A 135 3.36 -7.63 -20.15
C GLY A 135 4.22 -8.51 -19.22
N ASP A 136 5.53 -8.31 -19.18
CA ASP A 136 6.44 -9.02 -18.27
C ASP A 136 7.09 -8.02 -17.30
N LEU A 137 6.71 -8.12 -16.03
CA LEU A 137 7.18 -7.25 -14.95
C LEU A 137 8.44 -7.79 -14.26
N THR A 138 8.86 -9.00 -14.60
CA THR A 138 9.96 -9.69 -13.92
C THR A 138 11.26 -8.88 -13.96
N GLY A 139 11.90 -8.71 -12.81
CA GLY A 139 13.17 -8.02 -12.66
C GLY A 139 13.07 -6.50 -12.59
N LEU A 140 11.88 -5.89 -12.70
CA LEU A 140 11.72 -4.47 -12.41
C LEU A 140 12.07 -4.19 -10.95
N SER A 141 12.84 -3.12 -10.71
CA SER A 141 13.28 -2.75 -9.36
C SER A 141 13.27 -1.24 -9.21
N PHE A 142 12.75 -0.78 -8.06
CA PHE A 142 12.52 0.62 -7.74
C PHE A 142 12.97 0.91 -6.32
N GLN A 143 13.54 2.10 -6.09
CA GLN A 143 13.93 2.56 -4.76
C GLN A 143 13.12 3.80 -4.40
N SER A 144 12.54 3.81 -3.19
CA SER A 144 11.92 5.02 -2.64
C SER A 144 12.97 6.04 -2.22
N SER A 145 12.58 7.31 -2.19
CA SER A 145 13.42 8.40 -1.66
C SER A 145 13.40 8.45 -0.12
N GLY A 146 12.37 7.90 0.50
CA GLY A 146 12.16 7.87 1.94
C GLY A 146 11.75 6.49 2.43
N ASP A 147 11.15 6.44 3.60
CA ASP A 147 10.82 5.21 4.34
C ASP A 147 9.63 4.40 3.80
N THR A 148 8.94 4.90 2.80
CA THR A 148 7.68 4.32 2.30
C THR A 148 7.74 4.09 0.79
N ILE A 149 7.18 2.97 0.32
CA ILE A 149 6.97 2.68 -1.10
C ILE A 149 5.60 2.01 -1.30
N TYR A 150 4.95 2.33 -2.41
CA TYR A 150 3.64 1.77 -2.76
C TYR A 150 3.71 0.97 -4.06
N LEU A 151 2.97 -0.15 -4.11
CA LEU A 151 2.68 -0.91 -5.33
C LEU A 151 1.16 -0.92 -5.53
N GLY A 152 0.68 -0.29 -6.58
CA GLY A 152 -0.72 -0.26 -6.97
C GLY A 152 -0.99 -1.04 -8.24
N PHE A 153 -2.23 -1.50 -8.40
CA PHE A 153 -2.76 -2.12 -9.59
C PHE A 153 -3.84 -1.23 -10.20
N GLN A 154 -3.89 -1.19 -11.51
CA GLN A 154 -5.00 -0.61 -12.26
C GLN A 154 -5.26 -1.52 -13.46
N THR A 155 -6.32 -2.33 -13.36
CA THR A 155 -6.65 -3.34 -14.37
C THR A 155 -7.98 -3.03 -15.05
N ASP A 156 -8.16 -3.56 -16.25
CA ASP A 156 -9.42 -3.44 -16.98
C ASP A 156 -10.46 -4.49 -16.54
N GLY A 157 -11.55 -4.63 -17.29
CA GLY A 157 -12.68 -5.51 -16.95
C GLY A 157 -12.51 -6.97 -17.36
N SER A 158 -11.34 -7.38 -17.89
CA SER A 158 -11.14 -8.73 -18.45
C SER A 158 -9.68 -9.19 -18.33
N VAL A 159 -9.44 -10.49 -18.46
CA VAL A 159 -8.12 -11.12 -18.61
C VAL A 159 -7.14 -10.76 -17.46
N SER A 160 -7.43 -11.23 -16.26
CA SER A 160 -6.59 -11.03 -15.09
C SER A 160 -5.92 -12.33 -14.63
N CYS A 161 -5.07 -12.27 -13.62
CA CYS A 161 -4.56 -13.45 -12.93
C CYS A 161 -5.68 -14.37 -12.44
N ALA A 162 -6.75 -13.80 -11.91
CA ALA A 162 -7.87 -14.57 -11.38
C ALA A 162 -8.75 -15.22 -12.48
N SER A 163 -8.70 -14.74 -13.72
CA SER A 163 -9.59 -15.16 -14.80
C SER A 163 -8.90 -15.88 -15.97
N SER A 164 -7.58 -15.82 -16.07
CA SER A 164 -6.82 -16.34 -17.21
C SER A 164 -5.71 -17.29 -16.78
N SER A 165 -5.60 -18.46 -17.42
CA SER A 165 -4.52 -19.41 -17.18
C SER A 165 -3.12 -18.88 -17.56
N THR A 166 -3.04 -17.90 -18.45
CA THR A 166 -1.77 -17.29 -18.87
C THR A 166 -1.14 -16.48 -17.74
N TYR A 167 -1.96 -15.83 -16.93
CA TYR A 167 -1.54 -14.94 -15.85
C TYR A 167 -1.71 -15.56 -14.45
N ALA A 168 -2.12 -16.83 -14.37
CA ALA A 168 -2.49 -17.52 -13.12
C ALA A 168 -1.37 -17.63 -12.07
N GLY A 169 -0.12 -17.32 -12.44
CA GLY A 169 1.01 -17.23 -11.50
C GLY A 169 0.92 -16.03 -10.56
N GLY A 170 0.16 -15.01 -10.94
CA GLY A 170 0.14 -13.74 -10.23
C GLY A 170 1.44 -12.95 -10.36
N ILE A 171 1.63 -12.03 -9.44
CA ILE A 171 2.84 -11.20 -9.37
C ILE A 171 3.46 -11.43 -7.99
N ASP A 172 4.74 -11.77 -7.98
CA ASP A 172 5.56 -11.94 -6.79
C ASP A 172 6.55 -10.79 -6.70
N TRP A 173 6.74 -10.24 -5.52
CA TRP A 173 7.72 -9.19 -5.30
C TRP A 173 8.32 -9.25 -3.90
N THR A 174 9.48 -8.63 -3.77
CA THR A 174 10.21 -8.49 -2.52
C THR A 174 10.47 -7.03 -2.23
N VAL A 175 10.25 -6.62 -0.97
CA VAL A 175 10.59 -5.29 -0.48
C VAL A 175 11.64 -5.42 0.62
N ALA A 176 12.73 -4.68 0.48
CA ALA A 176 13.85 -4.68 1.42
C ALA A 176 14.26 -3.25 1.77
N CYS A 177 14.80 -3.05 2.95
CA CYS A 177 15.47 -1.79 3.26
C CYS A 177 16.70 -1.62 2.37
N ALA A 178 16.85 -0.42 1.80
CA ALA A 178 17.98 -0.13 0.94
C ALA A 178 19.28 -0.10 1.74
N THR A 179 20.27 -0.83 1.28
CA THR A 179 21.63 -0.79 1.86
C THR A 179 22.48 0.36 1.33
N CYS A 180 21.96 1.05 0.30
CA CYS A 180 22.56 2.28 -0.23
C CYS A 180 21.44 3.17 -0.80
N THR A 181 21.66 4.48 -0.79
CA THR A 181 20.83 5.43 -1.53
C THR A 181 21.46 5.71 -2.89
N ASN A 182 20.63 5.80 -3.94
CA ASN A 182 21.13 6.11 -5.28
C ASN A 182 21.69 7.53 -5.33
N PRO A 183 22.78 7.78 -6.09
CA PRO A 183 23.21 9.13 -6.39
C PRO A 183 22.15 9.83 -7.25
N SER A 184 21.99 11.13 -7.07
CA SER A 184 21.10 11.94 -7.88
C SER A 184 21.87 13.04 -8.60
N ALA A 185 21.43 13.38 -9.82
CA ALA A 185 22.02 14.42 -10.62
C ALA A 185 20.96 15.12 -11.48
N GLU A 186 21.18 16.42 -11.74
CA GLU A 186 20.44 17.21 -12.71
C GLU A 186 21.28 17.34 -13.98
N TYR A 187 20.61 17.38 -15.13
CA TYR A 187 21.27 17.41 -16.44
C TYR A 187 20.79 18.65 -17.21
N THR A 188 21.72 19.44 -17.72
CA THR A 188 21.41 20.61 -18.54
C THR A 188 22.18 20.54 -19.87
N VAL A 189 21.47 20.69 -20.97
CA VAL A 189 22.09 20.81 -22.30
C VAL A 189 22.63 22.22 -22.47
N ILE A 190 23.91 22.33 -22.80
CA ILE A 190 24.61 23.61 -23.11
C ILE A 190 24.87 23.66 -24.60
N ASP A 191 24.41 24.73 -25.21
CA ASP A 191 24.69 25.03 -26.62
C ASP A 191 26.19 25.28 -26.83
N ASP A 192 26.84 24.52 -27.74
CA ASP A 192 28.21 24.70 -28.14
C ASP A 192 28.37 24.83 -29.66
N CYS A 193 27.31 25.29 -30.33
CA CYS A 193 27.27 25.48 -31.78
C CYS A 193 28.36 26.43 -32.31
N ALA A 194 28.98 27.23 -31.45
CA ALA A 194 30.11 28.09 -31.82
C ALA A 194 31.37 27.28 -32.17
N ASN A 195 31.50 26.06 -31.68
CA ASN A 195 32.63 25.17 -31.88
C ASN A 195 32.37 24.02 -32.88
N GLY A 196 31.19 24.04 -33.55
CA GLY A 196 30.76 23.04 -34.52
C GLY A 196 29.31 22.61 -34.29
N ASP A 197 28.85 21.58 -35.00
CA ASP A 197 27.53 20.98 -34.81
C ASP A 197 27.55 20.02 -33.61
N GLN A 198 27.61 20.61 -32.41
CA GLN A 198 27.77 19.90 -31.15
C GLN A 198 27.08 20.60 -29.97
N PHE A 199 26.93 19.88 -28.88
CA PHE A 199 26.45 20.40 -27.59
C PHE A 199 27.24 19.76 -26.45
N LEU A 200 27.18 20.37 -25.28
CA LEU A 200 27.69 19.82 -24.03
C LEU A 200 26.52 19.45 -23.09
N ILE A 201 26.79 18.59 -22.14
CA ILE A 201 25.86 18.27 -21.07
C ILE A 201 26.54 18.59 -19.74
N ASP A 202 25.97 19.55 -19.01
CA ASP A 202 26.33 19.76 -17.61
C ASP A 202 25.59 18.72 -16.76
N VAL A 203 26.35 18.05 -15.91
CA VAL A 203 25.84 17.09 -14.93
C VAL A 203 26.09 17.67 -13.55
N ASN A 204 25.05 18.17 -12.91
CA ASN A 204 25.09 18.68 -11.56
C ASN A 204 24.72 17.54 -10.58
N ILE A 205 25.70 16.96 -9.91
CA ILE A 205 25.48 15.88 -8.94
C ILE A 205 24.90 16.51 -7.67
N THR A 206 23.62 16.24 -7.39
CA THR A 206 22.87 16.78 -6.24
C THR A 206 22.98 15.89 -5.00
N SER A 207 23.29 14.59 -5.20
CA SER A 207 23.59 13.64 -4.13
C SER A 207 24.58 12.58 -4.61
N MET A 208 25.58 12.28 -3.78
CA MET A 208 26.52 11.18 -4.06
C MET A 208 25.93 9.79 -3.76
N GLY A 209 24.71 9.75 -3.19
CA GLY A 209 24.21 8.55 -2.57
C GLY A 209 24.99 8.17 -1.30
N LEU A 210 24.44 7.27 -0.52
CA LEU A 210 25.10 6.70 0.64
C LEU A 210 25.12 5.17 0.48
N SER A 211 26.30 4.59 0.53
CA SER A 211 26.46 3.15 0.64
C SER A 211 26.82 2.81 2.09
N LEU A 212 26.04 1.97 2.74
CA LEU A 212 26.37 1.40 4.04
C LEU A 212 27.47 0.31 3.94
N ILE A 213 28.28 0.32 2.90
CA ILE A 213 29.43 -0.59 2.80
C ILE A 213 30.48 -0.19 3.82
N HIS A 214 30.46 -0.89 4.93
CA HIS A 214 31.55 -1.16 5.85
C HIS A 214 32.78 -0.25 5.77
N ILE A 215 32.84 0.67 6.68
CA ILE A 215 34.13 0.99 7.28
C ILE A 215 34.45 -0.18 8.24
N SER A 216 35.05 -1.25 7.72
CA SER A 216 35.80 -2.15 8.58
C SER A 216 36.98 -1.35 9.10
N SER A 217 36.89 -0.91 10.34
CA SER A 217 38.04 -0.39 11.07
C SER A 217 39.19 -1.40 10.93
N PRO A 218 40.40 -0.98 10.55
CA PRO A 218 41.57 -1.84 10.66
C PRO A 218 41.66 -2.25 12.14
N ARG A 219 41.71 -3.55 12.40
CA ARG A 219 42.07 -4.04 13.73
C ARG A 219 43.55 -3.79 13.88
N ASP A 220 43.91 -2.95 14.84
CA ASP A 220 45.22 -2.92 15.45
C ASP A 220 45.54 -4.24 16.17
#